data_7b0be6ba6c20ee015a00799220efe703
#
_entry.id   7b0be6ba6c20ee015a00799220efe703
#
_cell.length_a   1.000
_cell.length_b   1.000
_cell.length_c   1.000
_cell.angle_alpha   90.00
_cell.angle_beta   90.00
_cell.angle_gamma   90.00
#
_symmetry.space_group_name_H-M   'P 1'
#
loop_
_entity.id
_entity.type
_entity.pdbx_description
1 polymer ?
#
loop_
_entity_poly.entity_id
_entity_poly.type
_entity_poly.pdbx_seq_one_letter_code
_entity_poly.pdbx_strand_id
1 'polypeptide(L)'
;MIDIDNLIQVGTITAVDSQNRALVRVQLHERVTDWFPYLMISNSNARVWMPPKVGEQVVVLCPYGEGDEGIVIGSIFNIGLKEPTWANAHTSGIEFSDGTVITYDTTAKALTVNASGSVSVTAPSGITVTADTAITGNVTITGNLTVSGTITDEKGSLTSHVHGGVTAGPSNTGARP
;
A
#
# COMPACT_ATOMS: atom_id res chain seq x y z
N MET A 1 7.61 -39.08 -23.19
CA MET A 1 6.30 -38.54 -23.59
C MET A 1 5.96 -37.53 -22.49
N ILE A 2 5.75 -36.25 -22.83
CA ILE A 2 5.39 -35.24 -21.83
C ILE A 2 4.01 -35.60 -21.29
N ASP A 3 3.90 -35.76 -19.98
CA ASP A 3 2.61 -35.97 -19.31
C ASP A 3 1.90 -34.62 -19.19
N ILE A 4 0.92 -34.41 -20.06
CA ILE A 4 0.15 -33.16 -20.15
C ILE A 4 -0.61 -32.88 -18.83
N ASP A 5 -1.02 -33.92 -18.12
CA ASP A 5 -1.78 -33.79 -16.87
C ASP A 5 -0.94 -33.17 -15.74
N ASN A 6 0.38 -33.21 -15.87
CA ASN A 6 1.32 -32.66 -14.89
C ASN A 6 1.92 -31.29 -15.27
N LEU A 7 1.53 -30.70 -16.41
CA LEU A 7 2.05 -29.39 -16.83
C LEU A 7 1.58 -28.25 -15.93
N ILE A 8 0.36 -28.33 -15.41
CA ILE A 8 -0.24 -27.35 -14.50
C ILE A 8 -0.74 -28.08 -13.28
N GLN A 9 -0.22 -27.73 -12.13
CA GLN A 9 -0.56 -28.39 -10.87
C GLN A 9 -0.96 -27.35 -9.82
N VAL A 10 -1.75 -27.78 -8.86
CA VAL A 10 -2.08 -27.01 -7.66
C VAL A 10 -1.37 -27.67 -6.48
N GLY A 11 -0.69 -26.86 -5.68
CA GLY A 11 0.02 -27.35 -4.51
C GLY A 11 -0.03 -26.37 -3.34
N THR A 12 0.67 -26.73 -2.26
CA THR A 12 0.75 -25.88 -1.05
C THR A 12 2.21 -25.57 -0.76
N ILE A 13 2.54 -24.31 -0.50
CA ILE A 13 3.89 -23.88 -0.11
C ILE A 13 4.26 -24.51 1.22
N THR A 14 5.36 -25.26 1.25
CA THR A 14 5.90 -25.91 2.45
C THR A 14 7.13 -25.21 3.03
N ALA A 15 7.87 -24.48 2.19
CA ALA A 15 9.02 -23.70 2.61
C ALA A 15 9.23 -22.48 1.70
N VAL A 16 9.78 -21.43 2.31
CA VAL A 16 10.27 -20.22 1.61
C VAL A 16 11.75 -20.11 1.91
N ASP A 17 12.59 -19.87 0.90
CA ASP A 17 14.03 -19.75 1.10
C ASP A 17 14.37 -18.53 1.96
N SER A 18 15.21 -18.72 2.98
CA SER A 18 15.59 -17.65 3.92
C SER A 18 16.52 -16.59 3.30
N GLN A 19 17.28 -16.96 2.29
CA GLN A 19 18.24 -16.07 1.60
C GLN A 19 17.65 -15.48 0.32
N ASN A 20 16.96 -16.30 -0.47
CA ASN A 20 16.26 -15.86 -1.67
C ASN A 20 14.75 -16.09 -1.53
N ARG A 21 14.06 -15.15 -0.89
CA ARG A 21 12.62 -15.25 -0.58
C ARG A 21 11.69 -15.34 -1.80
N ALA A 22 12.23 -15.21 -3.00
CA ALA A 22 11.51 -15.47 -4.25
C ALA A 22 11.53 -16.95 -4.66
N LEU A 23 12.18 -17.82 -3.89
CA LEU A 23 12.16 -19.27 -4.07
C LEU A 23 11.30 -19.94 -3.01
N VAL A 24 10.50 -20.89 -3.44
CA VAL A 24 9.60 -21.66 -2.56
C VAL A 24 9.69 -23.15 -2.89
N ARG A 25 9.36 -24.00 -1.92
CA ARG A 25 9.07 -25.42 -2.13
C ARG A 25 7.58 -25.65 -2.01
N VAL A 26 7.04 -26.46 -2.86
CA VAL A 26 5.60 -26.72 -2.95
C VAL A 26 5.34 -28.21 -2.79
N GLN A 27 4.39 -28.57 -1.94
CA GLN A 27 3.82 -29.91 -1.88
C GLN A 27 2.87 -30.09 -3.07
N LEU A 28 3.25 -30.95 -4.02
CA LEU A 28 2.43 -31.38 -5.15
C LEU A 28 2.07 -32.86 -4.92
N HIS A 29 0.80 -33.16 -4.67
CA HIS A 29 0.34 -34.51 -4.33
C HIS A 29 1.22 -35.16 -3.24
N GLU A 30 1.98 -36.22 -3.59
CA GLU A 30 2.80 -37.00 -2.65
C GLU A 30 4.23 -36.51 -2.52
N ARG A 31 4.66 -35.47 -3.27
CA ARG A 31 6.04 -35.01 -3.29
C ARG A 31 6.18 -33.52 -2.99
N VAL A 32 7.32 -33.13 -2.43
CA VAL A 32 7.75 -31.73 -2.30
C VAL A 32 8.72 -31.43 -3.44
N THR A 33 8.50 -30.29 -4.11
CA THR A 33 9.38 -29.84 -5.20
C THR A 33 10.76 -29.44 -4.69
N ASP A 34 11.70 -29.25 -5.59
CA ASP A 34 12.88 -28.44 -5.30
C ASP A 34 12.52 -26.94 -5.19
N TRP A 35 13.51 -26.05 -5.11
CA TRP A 35 13.29 -24.62 -5.01
C TRP A 35 12.81 -24.03 -6.34
N PHE A 36 11.54 -23.67 -6.41
CA PHE A 36 10.91 -23.06 -7.59
C PHE A 36 10.81 -21.53 -7.43
N PRO A 37 11.08 -20.77 -8.50
CA PRO A 37 10.87 -19.34 -8.50
C PRO A 37 9.36 -19.02 -8.37
N TYR A 38 9.07 -18.01 -7.53
CA TYR A 38 7.72 -17.46 -7.37
C TYR A 38 7.57 -16.24 -8.27
N LEU A 39 6.59 -16.27 -9.18
CA LEU A 39 6.33 -15.16 -10.10
C LEU A 39 5.80 -13.94 -9.37
N MET A 40 6.44 -12.80 -9.59
CA MET A 40 6.01 -11.48 -9.11
C MET A 40 5.73 -10.57 -10.29
N ILE A 41 4.78 -9.64 -10.11
CA ILE A 41 4.51 -8.60 -11.09
C ILE A 41 5.64 -7.58 -11.03
N SER A 42 6.69 -7.79 -11.82
CA SER A 42 7.92 -7.00 -11.75
C SER A 42 8.65 -6.99 -13.09
N ASN A 43 9.34 -5.89 -13.35
CA ASN A 43 10.27 -5.75 -14.46
C ASN A 43 11.45 -4.86 -14.06
N SER A 44 12.29 -4.44 -15.04
CA SER A 44 13.46 -3.57 -14.77
C SER A 44 13.10 -2.18 -14.25
N ASN A 45 11.89 -1.67 -14.51
CA ASN A 45 11.46 -0.33 -14.11
C ASN A 45 10.74 -0.32 -12.75
N ALA A 46 10.03 -1.41 -12.43
CA ALA A 46 9.25 -1.50 -11.19
C ALA A 46 9.26 -2.93 -10.65
N ARG A 47 9.36 -3.04 -9.33
CA ARG A 47 9.30 -4.32 -8.61
C ARG A 47 8.19 -4.27 -7.57
N VAL A 48 7.25 -5.21 -7.68
CA VAL A 48 6.23 -5.45 -6.66
C VAL A 48 6.68 -6.65 -5.84
N TRP A 49 6.69 -6.50 -4.52
CA TRP A 49 7.07 -7.56 -3.61
C TRP A 49 5.92 -7.88 -2.66
N MET A 50 5.37 -9.07 -2.81
CA MET A 50 4.38 -9.67 -1.91
C MET A 50 4.95 -11.02 -1.46
N PRO A 51 5.53 -11.11 -0.25
CA PRO A 51 6.24 -12.31 0.18
C PRO A 51 5.32 -13.52 0.24
N PRO A 52 5.65 -14.62 -0.45
CA PRO A 52 4.91 -15.87 -0.32
C PRO A 52 5.02 -16.41 1.10
N LYS A 53 4.01 -17.11 1.57
CA LYS A 53 3.98 -17.69 2.91
C LYS A 53 3.75 -19.19 2.85
N VAL A 54 4.33 -19.90 3.82
CA VAL A 54 4.05 -21.32 4.04
C VAL A 54 2.57 -21.52 4.33
N GLY A 55 1.96 -22.52 3.70
CA GLY A 55 0.54 -22.82 3.81
C GLY A 55 -0.33 -22.21 2.70
N GLU A 56 0.22 -21.33 1.86
CA GLU A 56 -0.53 -20.80 0.70
C GLU A 56 -0.72 -21.89 -0.36
N GLN A 57 -1.94 -21.95 -0.90
CA GLN A 57 -2.25 -22.77 -2.04
C GLN A 57 -1.88 -22.01 -3.32
N VAL A 58 -1.12 -22.67 -4.20
CA VAL A 58 -0.53 -22.02 -5.37
C VAL A 58 -0.74 -22.85 -6.64
N VAL A 59 -0.68 -22.17 -7.77
CA VAL A 59 -0.61 -22.81 -9.10
C VAL A 59 0.84 -22.87 -9.52
N VAL A 60 1.26 -24.05 -10.00
CA VAL A 60 2.62 -24.35 -10.45
C VAL A 60 2.59 -24.77 -11.92
N LEU A 61 3.45 -24.16 -12.71
CA LEU A 61 3.76 -24.61 -14.07
C LEU A 61 4.99 -25.51 -14.02
N CYS A 62 4.87 -26.73 -14.56
CA CYS A 62 5.95 -27.70 -14.70
C CYS A 62 6.21 -27.96 -16.19
N PRO A 63 7.11 -27.23 -16.87
CA PRO A 63 7.23 -27.23 -18.32
C PRO A 63 7.49 -28.61 -18.95
N TYR A 64 8.08 -29.52 -18.19
CA TYR A 64 8.38 -30.88 -18.67
C TYR A 64 7.46 -31.96 -18.09
N GLY A 65 6.49 -31.58 -17.24
CA GLY A 65 5.54 -32.51 -16.61
C GLY A 65 6.14 -33.43 -15.53
N GLU A 66 7.43 -33.33 -15.25
CA GLU A 66 8.13 -34.19 -14.28
C GLU A 66 8.20 -33.55 -12.87
N GLY A 67 7.97 -32.23 -12.77
CA GLY A 67 7.93 -31.44 -11.54
C GLY A 67 9.28 -31.33 -10.81
N ASP A 68 10.38 -31.60 -11.48
CA ASP A 68 11.73 -31.31 -11.00
C ASP A 68 12.10 -29.86 -11.26
N GLU A 69 11.48 -29.28 -12.30
CA GLU A 69 11.59 -27.87 -12.64
C GLU A 69 10.19 -27.26 -12.77
N GLY A 70 10.03 -26.03 -12.26
CA GLY A 70 8.74 -25.35 -12.33
C GLY A 70 8.81 -23.89 -11.92
N ILE A 71 7.69 -23.22 -12.11
CA ILE A 71 7.47 -21.82 -11.74
C ILE A 71 6.16 -21.73 -10.99
N VAL A 72 6.16 -21.15 -9.82
CA VAL A 72 4.93 -20.82 -9.08
C VAL A 72 4.39 -19.51 -9.64
N ILE A 73 3.18 -19.53 -10.22
CA ILE A 73 2.59 -18.36 -10.88
C ILE A 73 1.70 -17.52 -9.97
N GLY A 74 1.45 -17.94 -8.75
CA GLY A 74 0.74 -17.18 -7.73
C GLY A 74 -0.11 -18.01 -6.82
N SER A 75 -0.59 -17.37 -5.76
CA SER A 75 -1.52 -17.94 -4.80
C SER A 75 -2.96 -17.84 -5.29
N ILE A 76 -3.81 -18.75 -4.86
CA ILE A 76 -5.25 -18.77 -5.16
C ILE A 76 -6.06 -18.63 -3.89
N PHE A 77 -7.19 -17.94 -3.98
CA PHE A 77 -8.15 -17.86 -2.88
C PHE A 77 -8.79 -19.25 -2.65
N ASN A 78 -8.93 -19.62 -1.40
CA ASN A 78 -9.52 -20.86 -0.95
C ASN A 78 -10.18 -20.70 0.44
N ILE A 79 -10.57 -21.79 1.09
CA ILE A 79 -11.17 -21.75 2.43
C ILE A 79 -10.22 -21.10 3.47
N GLY A 80 -8.91 -21.28 3.34
CA GLY A 80 -7.90 -20.73 4.26
C GLY A 80 -7.43 -19.32 3.92
N LEU A 81 -7.50 -18.95 2.63
CA LEU A 81 -7.17 -17.61 2.13
C LEU A 81 -8.36 -17.07 1.35
N LYS A 82 -9.24 -16.36 2.02
CA LYS A 82 -10.44 -15.76 1.43
C LYS A 82 -10.13 -14.42 0.80
N GLU A 83 -11.00 -14.01 -0.11
CA GLU A 83 -11.01 -12.63 -0.60
C GLU A 83 -11.21 -11.63 0.56
N PRO A 84 -10.69 -10.40 0.45
CA PRO A 84 -10.92 -9.35 1.42
C PRO A 84 -12.42 -9.05 1.62
N THR A 85 -12.81 -8.67 2.83
CA THR A 85 -14.22 -8.40 3.17
C THR A 85 -14.83 -7.22 2.40
N TRP A 86 -13.99 -6.30 1.91
CA TRP A 86 -14.38 -5.17 1.08
C TRP A 86 -14.45 -5.50 -0.42
N ALA A 87 -14.03 -6.71 -0.83
CA ALA A 87 -13.99 -7.10 -2.24
C ALA A 87 -15.41 -7.11 -2.83
N ASN A 88 -15.57 -6.44 -3.96
CA ASN A 88 -16.80 -6.37 -4.75
C ASN A 88 -16.48 -6.06 -6.22
N ALA A 89 -17.51 -5.93 -7.06
CA ALA A 89 -17.33 -5.71 -8.50
C ALA A 89 -16.78 -4.31 -8.88
N HIS A 90 -16.74 -3.36 -7.95
CA HIS A 90 -16.38 -1.97 -8.22
C HIS A 90 -15.13 -1.51 -7.47
N THR A 91 -14.66 -2.27 -6.49
CA THR A 91 -13.52 -1.93 -5.65
C THR A 91 -12.32 -2.79 -5.97
N SER A 92 -11.20 -2.15 -6.24
CA SER A 92 -9.89 -2.78 -6.40
C SER A 92 -8.96 -2.31 -5.28
N GLY A 93 -8.05 -3.17 -4.79
CA GLY A 93 -7.14 -2.72 -3.74
C GLY A 93 -6.20 -3.79 -3.22
N ILE A 94 -5.49 -3.44 -2.16
CA ILE A 94 -4.55 -4.28 -1.43
C ILE A 94 -4.90 -4.22 0.04
N GLU A 95 -4.97 -5.38 0.69
CA GLU A 95 -5.08 -5.53 2.14
C GLU A 95 -3.82 -6.19 2.67
N PHE A 96 -3.20 -5.58 3.67
CA PHE A 96 -2.03 -6.12 4.35
C PHE A 96 -2.46 -6.92 5.59
N SER A 97 -1.59 -7.80 6.04
CA SER A 97 -1.88 -8.71 7.16
C SER A 97 -2.08 -8.00 8.52
N ASP A 98 -1.72 -6.72 8.62
CA ASP A 98 -1.92 -5.87 9.79
C ASP A 98 -3.24 -5.07 9.75
N GLY A 99 -4.06 -5.27 8.71
CA GLY A 99 -5.31 -4.55 8.50
C GLY A 99 -5.16 -3.21 7.78
N THR A 100 -3.96 -2.84 7.32
CA THR A 100 -3.79 -1.70 6.42
C THR A 100 -4.43 -2.00 5.07
N VAL A 101 -5.25 -1.06 4.56
CA VAL A 101 -5.99 -1.21 3.30
C VAL A 101 -5.75 -0.01 2.40
N ILE A 102 -5.52 -0.27 1.11
CA ILE A 102 -5.50 0.73 0.05
C ILE A 102 -6.48 0.29 -1.01
N THR A 103 -7.55 1.05 -1.23
CA THR A 103 -8.62 0.71 -2.18
C THR A 103 -8.99 1.88 -3.08
N TYR A 104 -9.46 1.55 -4.28
CA TYR A 104 -10.13 2.47 -5.19
C TYR A 104 -11.49 1.93 -5.56
N ASP A 105 -12.54 2.68 -5.24
CA ASP A 105 -13.92 2.38 -5.62
C ASP A 105 -14.30 3.19 -6.86
N THR A 106 -14.61 2.51 -7.94
CA THR A 106 -14.93 3.13 -9.24
C THR A 106 -16.32 3.77 -9.26
N THR A 107 -17.24 3.32 -8.41
CA THR A 107 -18.60 3.89 -8.30
C THR A 107 -18.56 5.17 -7.47
N ALA A 108 -17.92 5.12 -6.30
CA ALA A 108 -17.73 6.28 -5.44
C ALA A 108 -16.64 7.23 -5.96
N LYS A 109 -15.79 6.79 -6.91
CA LYS A 109 -14.60 7.50 -7.41
C LYS A 109 -13.65 7.91 -6.27
N ALA A 110 -13.50 7.05 -5.29
CA ALA A 110 -12.77 7.32 -4.07
C ALA A 110 -11.54 6.43 -3.95
N LEU A 111 -10.37 7.06 -3.76
CA LEU A 111 -9.16 6.40 -3.30
C LEU A 111 -9.12 6.50 -1.76
N THR A 112 -9.04 5.37 -1.10
CA THR A 112 -8.97 5.28 0.36
C THR A 112 -7.64 4.65 0.78
N VAL A 113 -6.95 5.28 1.72
CA VAL A 113 -5.79 4.71 2.42
C VAL A 113 -6.14 4.66 3.91
N ASN A 114 -6.31 3.47 4.43
CA ASN A 114 -6.55 3.23 5.85
C ASN A 114 -5.36 2.46 6.42
N ALA A 115 -4.43 3.16 7.05
CA ALA A 115 -3.23 2.59 7.62
C ALA A 115 -3.43 2.28 9.09
N SER A 116 -3.06 1.06 9.53
CA SER A 116 -3.07 0.66 10.94
C SER A 116 -1.99 1.37 11.78
N GLY A 117 -1.03 1.99 11.10
CA GLY A 117 0.08 2.74 11.70
C GLY A 117 0.24 4.13 11.10
N SER A 118 1.48 4.57 10.92
CA SER A 118 1.79 5.89 10.36
C SER A 118 1.87 5.86 8.84
N VAL A 119 1.57 7.00 8.22
CA VAL A 119 1.84 7.25 6.80
C VAL A 119 2.96 8.28 6.68
N SER A 120 4.02 7.96 5.95
CA SER A 120 5.13 8.87 5.66
C SER A 120 5.23 9.11 4.16
N VAL A 121 5.28 10.38 3.75
CA VAL A 121 5.47 10.78 2.36
C VAL A 121 6.72 11.64 2.25
N THR A 122 7.71 11.18 1.49
CA THR A 122 8.95 11.93 1.23
C THR A 122 9.06 12.21 -0.27
N ALA A 123 9.07 13.48 -0.63
CA ALA A 123 9.18 13.92 -2.02
C ALA A 123 10.21 15.05 -2.13
N PRO A 124 11.47 14.77 -2.56
CA PRO A 124 12.54 15.79 -2.65
C PRO A 124 12.19 16.98 -3.54
N SER A 125 11.34 16.78 -4.54
CA SER A 125 10.89 17.83 -5.46
C SER A 125 9.59 18.51 -5.05
N GLY A 126 9.02 18.16 -3.87
CA GLY A 126 7.81 18.76 -3.34
C GLY A 126 6.54 17.93 -3.56
N ILE A 127 5.47 18.33 -2.89
CA ILE A 127 4.11 17.75 -2.98
C ILE A 127 3.15 18.87 -3.37
N THR A 128 2.33 18.64 -4.38
CA THR A 128 1.24 19.55 -4.77
C THR A 128 -0.09 18.90 -4.48
N VAL A 129 -0.95 19.60 -3.75
CA VAL A 129 -2.33 19.18 -3.48
C VAL A 129 -3.28 20.22 -4.09
N THR A 130 -4.13 19.82 -5.03
CA THR A 130 -5.12 20.69 -5.68
C THR A 130 -6.51 20.19 -5.30
N ALA A 131 -6.91 20.49 -4.06
CA ALA A 131 -8.22 20.13 -3.52
C ALA A 131 -8.44 20.86 -2.18
N ASP A 132 -9.69 20.92 -1.73
CA ASP A 132 -10.00 21.24 -0.35
C ASP A 132 -9.39 20.15 0.55
N THR A 133 -8.73 20.57 1.61
CA THR A 133 -8.04 19.66 2.52
C THR A 133 -8.54 19.83 3.94
N ALA A 134 -9.00 18.75 4.56
CA ALA A 134 -9.36 18.71 5.97
C ALA A 134 -8.33 17.87 6.75
N ILE A 135 -7.79 18.45 7.83
CA ILE A 135 -6.83 17.78 8.71
C ILE A 135 -7.40 17.78 10.12
N THR A 136 -7.55 16.60 10.70
CA THR A 136 -7.95 16.43 12.10
C THR A 136 -6.73 16.06 12.91
N GLY A 137 -6.25 16.96 13.75
CA GLY A 137 -5.04 16.78 14.56
C GLY A 137 -4.12 17.98 14.48
N ASN A 138 -2.91 17.84 15.01
CA ASN A 138 -1.90 18.89 15.02
C ASN A 138 -1.14 18.94 13.69
N VAL A 139 -0.87 20.15 13.21
CA VAL A 139 -0.02 20.39 12.04
C VAL A 139 1.23 21.14 12.49
N THR A 140 2.39 20.60 12.17
CA THR A 140 3.68 21.28 12.38
C THR A 140 4.30 21.59 11.02
N ILE A 141 4.65 22.85 10.81
CA ILE A 141 5.29 23.33 9.58
C ILE A 141 6.68 23.86 9.94
N THR A 142 7.73 23.22 9.41
CA THR A 142 9.10 23.70 9.52
C THR A 142 9.43 24.46 8.23
N GLY A 143 9.41 25.77 8.29
CA GLY A 143 9.57 26.65 7.12
C GLY A 143 8.47 27.71 7.07
N ASN A 144 8.21 28.26 5.90
CA ASN A 144 7.25 29.34 5.73
C ASN A 144 5.88 28.77 5.34
N LEU A 145 4.83 29.38 5.90
CA LEU A 145 3.45 29.20 5.46
C LEU A 145 2.98 30.46 4.75
N THR A 146 2.59 30.37 3.49
CA THR A 146 1.97 31.45 2.73
C THR A 146 0.51 31.14 2.49
N VAL A 147 -0.37 32.02 2.93
CA VAL A 147 -1.82 31.90 2.76
C VAL A 147 -2.33 33.11 2.00
N SER A 148 -2.96 32.91 0.84
CA SER A 148 -3.54 33.99 0.04
C SER A 148 -4.94 34.40 0.53
N GLY A 149 -5.59 33.56 1.34
CA GLY A 149 -6.91 33.82 1.90
C GLY A 149 -6.85 34.22 3.38
N THR A 150 -7.94 33.95 4.07
CA THR A 150 -8.09 34.30 5.50
C THR A 150 -7.69 33.10 6.37
N ILE A 151 -6.94 33.36 7.44
CA ILE A 151 -6.72 32.39 8.52
C ILE A 151 -7.71 32.74 9.64
N THR A 152 -8.51 31.78 10.05
CA THR A 152 -9.50 31.92 11.12
C THR A 152 -9.19 30.95 12.25
N ASP A 153 -9.26 31.41 13.49
CA ASP A 153 -9.19 30.59 14.69
C ASP A 153 -10.49 30.72 15.51
N GLU A 154 -10.54 30.16 16.72
CA GLU A 154 -11.71 30.24 17.64
C GLU A 154 -12.10 31.68 18.02
N LYS A 155 -11.19 32.62 17.90
CA LYS A 155 -11.40 34.07 18.27
C LYS A 155 -11.71 34.93 17.05
N GLY A 156 -11.73 34.35 15.85
CA GLY A 156 -12.03 35.05 14.61
C GLY A 156 -10.87 35.07 13.62
N SER A 157 -10.88 36.07 12.72
CA SER A 157 -9.87 36.16 11.66
C SER A 157 -8.56 36.74 12.20
N LEU A 158 -7.45 36.03 12.01
CA LEU A 158 -6.11 36.51 12.28
C LEU A 158 -5.70 37.67 11.38
N THR A 159 -6.32 37.78 10.20
CA THR A 159 -6.01 38.81 9.18
C THR A 159 -6.58 40.17 9.58
N SER A 160 -7.70 40.19 10.31
CA SER A 160 -8.45 41.41 10.65
C SER A 160 -8.69 41.62 12.17
N HIS A 161 -7.94 40.89 13.02
CA HIS A 161 -8.10 41.05 14.48
C HIS A 161 -7.62 42.42 14.94
N VAL A 162 -8.31 42.99 15.91
CA VAL A 162 -7.98 44.27 16.53
C VAL A 162 -7.72 44.08 18.02
N HIS A 163 -6.86 44.93 18.57
CA HIS A 163 -6.61 44.95 20.01
C HIS A 163 -7.42 46.06 20.62
N GLY A 164 -8.33 45.73 21.56
CA GLY A 164 -9.07 46.70 22.33
C GLY A 164 -8.20 47.37 23.40
N GLY A 165 -8.55 48.61 23.80
CA GLY A 165 -7.85 49.33 24.87
C GLY A 165 -6.53 49.99 24.46
N VAL A 166 -6.22 50.05 23.17
CA VAL A 166 -5.03 50.73 22.63
C VAL A 166 -5.44 52.09 22.07
N THR A 167 -4.84 53.17 22.55
CA THR A 167 -5.03 54.52 21.96
C THR A 167 -4.24 54.56 20.64
N ALA A 168 -4.88 54.99 19.55
CA ALA A 168 -4.21 55.13 18.25
C ALA A 168 -3.10 56.21 18.39
N GLY A 169 -1.86 55.83 18.15
CA GLY A 169 -0.69 56.67 18.14
C GLY A 169 -0.02 56.72 16.76
N PRO A 170 0.84 57.70 16.49
CA PRO A 170 1.53 57.82 15.18
C PRO A 170 2.62 56.76 14.95
N SER A 171 2.93 55.93 15.95
CA SER A 171 3.98 54.92 15.87
C SER A 171 3.39 53.52 15.70
N ASN A 172 3.92 52.75 14.77
CA ASN A 172 3.59 51.34 14.65
C ASN A 172 4.18 50.55 15.83
N THR A 173 3.49 49.54 16.30
CA THR A 173 4.08 48.54 17.18
C THR A 173 5.25 47.91 16.42
N GLY A 174 6.42 47.79 17.05
CA GLY A 174 7.61 47.19 16.41
C GLY A 174 7.35 45.80 15.86
N ALA A 175 8.25 45.33 14.99
CA ALA A 175 8.20 43.95 14.46
C ALA A 175 8.13 42.97 15.63
N ARG A 176 7.34 41.88 15.46
CA ARG A 176 7.34 40.79 16.43
C ARG A 176 8.79 40.25 16.56
N PRO A 177 9.27 40.04 17.80
CA PRO A 177 10.56 39.42 18.01
C PRO A 177 10.63 37.99 17.45
#